data_16063df36a420ae9f31ee11049de3b20
#
_entry.id   16063df36a420ae9f31ee11049de3b20
#
_cell.length_a   1.000
_cell.length_b   1.000
_cell.length_c   1.000
_cell.angle_alpha   90.00
_cell.angle_beta   90.00
_cell.angle_gamma   90.00
#
_symmetry.space_group_name_H-M   'P 1'
#
loop_
_entity.id
_entity.type
_entity.pdbx_description
1 polymer ?
#
loop_
_entity_poly.entity_id
_entity_poly.type
_entity_poly.pdbx_seq_one_letter_code
_entity_poly.pdbx_strand_id
1 'polypeptide(L)'
;MDHQPRSRIHREKNARDRLIRLVNTHPDWALGFQDERWWSRFALPRLHTWSDTGDSLHLVEQSKRKDDPEPKALACYGILLRWMNADAQLHEEVWLRFVDGRPVSAITIQFLEWCCTKLEAKGKRVLAMVWDNASWHISKAVRRWLRQHNRQVKAAGHGVRILACYLPVKSPWLNPIEPKWLHAKRRTVEPNGTLSAHELADRICATFGCAHEDHLSISKEDS
;
A
#
# COMPACT_ATOMS: atom_id res chain seq x y z
N MET A 1 3.70 25.63 9.62
CA MET A 1 4.47 24.69 8.75
C MET A 1 5.55 24.07 9.62
N ASP A 2 5.32 22.84 10.11
CA ASP A 2 6.32 22.13 10.90
C ASP A 2 7.50 21.71 10.01
N HIS A 3 8.57 22.49 10.07
CA HIS A 3 9.84 22.09 9.48
C HIS A 3 10.51 21.07 10.40
N GLN A 4 10.47 19.81 10.02
CA GLN A 4 11.24 18.77 10.68
C GLN A 4 12.75 19.13 10.63
N PRO A 5 13.49 19.07 11.76
CA PRO A 5 14.92 19.39 11.75
C PRO A 5 15.68 18.49 10.76
N ARG A 6 16.59 19.06 9.99
CA ARG A 6 17.43 18.32 8.98
C ARG A 6 18.09 17.06 9.58
N SER A 7 18.53 17.12 10.83
CA SER A 7 19.13 16.00 11.56
C SER A 7 18.16 14.80 11.73
N ARG A 8 16.87 15.05 11.88
CA ARG A 8 15.85 13.98 11.99
C ARG A 8 15.61 13.32 10.64
N ILE A 9 15.51 14.10 9.56
CA ILE A 9 15.34 13.58 8.18
C ILE A 9 16.50 12.64 7.82
N HIS A 10 17.73 13.04 8.09
CA HIS A 10 18.91 12.21 7.85
C HIS A 10 18.90 10.91 8.64
N ARG A 11 18.45 10.95 9.91
CA ARG A 11 18.38 9.76 10.76
C ARG A 11 17.35 8.75 10.24
N GLU A 12 16.15 9.22 9.88
CA GLU A 12 15.08 8.37 9.35
C GLU A 12 15.45 7.77 7.99
N LYS A 13 16.06 8.55 7.09
CA LYS A 13 16.63 8.06 5.85
C LYS A 13 17.71 6.99 6.09
N ASN A 14 18.65 7.24 6.99
CA ASN A 14 19.71 6.29 7.32
C ASN A 14 19.17 5.00 7.93
N ALA A 15 18.10 5.07 8.74
CA ALA A 15 17.43 3.90 9.29
C ALA A 15 16.82 3.03 8.18
N ARG A 16 16.11 3.64 7.21
CA ARG A 16 15.59 2.95 6.02
C ARG A 16 16.72 2.30 5.22
N ASP A 17 17.78 3.04 4.90
CA ASP A 17 18.89 2.56 4.09
C ASP A 17 19.66 1.42 4.78
N ARG A 18 19.71 1.44 6.12
CA ARG A 18 20.23 0.33 6.93
C ARG A 18 19.35 -0.91 6.82
N LEU A 19 18.02 -0.77 6.90
CA LEU A 19 17.09 -1.89 6.73
C LEU A 19 17.21 -2.52 5.34
N ILE A 20 17.32 -1.71 4.29
CA ILE A 20 17.53 -2.21 2.93
C ILE A 20 18.79 -3.09 2.87
N ARG A 21 19.90 -2.64 3.45
CA ARG A 21 21.15 -3.43 3.50
C ARG A 21 20.98 -4.73 4.29
N LEU A 22 20.30 -4.68 5.43
CA LEU A 22 20.06 -5.87 6.25
C LEU A 22 19.20 -6.92 5.53
N VAL A 23 18.15 -6.52 4.82
CA VAL A 23 17.32 -7.45 4.05
C VAL A 23 18.14 -8.15 2.97
N ASN A 24 19.06 -7.45 2.31
CA ASN A 24 19.91 -8.05 1.28
C ASN A 24 20.87 -9.12 1.81
N THR A 25 21.13 -9.15 3.13
CA THR A 25 22.05 -10.14 3.77
C THR A 25 21.28 -11.22 4.54
N HIS A 26 19.94 -11.15 4.60
CA HIS A 26 19.10 -12.09 5.35
C HIS A 26 18.03 -12.66 4.42
N PRO A 27 18.19 -13.88 3.88
CA PRO A 27 17.25 -14.44 2.91
C PRO A 27 15.85 -14.72 3.50
N ASP A 28 15.74 -14.85 4.81
CA ASP A 28 14.49 -15.00 5.56
C ASP A 28 13.80 -13.68 5.91
N TRP A 29 14.35 -12.53 5.45
CA TRP A 29 13.75 -11.21 5.61
C TRP A 29 13.06 -10.75 4.32
N ALA A 30 12.01 -9.97 4.47
CA ALA A 30 11.37 -9.21 3.39
C ALA A 30 11.36 -7.72 3.75
N LEU A 31 11.63 -6.87 2.76
CA LEU A 31 11.47 -5.42 2.84
C LEU A 31 10.14 -5.06 2.21
N GLY A 32 9.27 -4.37 2.95
CA GLY A 32 7.97 -3.91 2.48
C GLY A 32 7.89 -2.40 2.47
N PHE A 33 7.45 -1.82 1.36
CA PHE A 33 7.08 -0.42 1.23
C PHE A 33 5.56 -0.34 1.11
N GLN A 34 4.91 0.10 2.17
CA GLN A 34 3.46 0.10 2.26
C GLN A 34 2.92 1.52 2.06
N ASP A 35 1.74 1.60 1.44
CA ASP A 35 1.00 2.84 1.21
C ASP A 35 -0.47 2.55 0.91
N GLU A 36 -1.34 3.55 1.01
CA GLU A 36 -2.75 3.48 0.63
C GLU A 36 -3.05 4.38 -0.56
N ARG A 37 -3.97 3.89 -1.41
CA ARG A 37 -4.41 4.63 -2.57
C ARG A 37 -5.92 4.55 -2.76
N TRP A 38 -6.51 5.69 -3.10
CA TRP A 38 -7.89 5.77 -3.57
C TRP A 38 -7.95 5.70 -5.10
N TRP A 39 -8.85 4.84 -5.60
CA TRP A 39 -9.09 4.60 -7.01
C TRP A 39 -10.51 5.00 -7.35
N SER A 40 -10.67 6.01 -8.19
CA SER A 40 -11.97 6.46 -8.67
C SER A 40 -12.48 5.54 -9.79
N ARG A 41 -13.77 5.21 -9.75
CA ARG A 41 -14.48 4.51 -10.84
C ARG A 41 -14.73 5.44 -12.04
N PHE A 42 -14.52 6.71 -11.86
CA PHE A 42 -14.79 7.74 -12.87
C PHE A 42 -13.51 8.33 -13.41
N ALA A 43 -13.54 8.76 -14.69
CA ALA A 43 -12.43 9.49 -15.29
C ALA A 43 -12.07 10.74 -14.47
N LEU A 44 -10.78 11.04 -14.38
CA LEU A 44 -10.30 12.22 -13.67
C LEU A 44 -10.29 13.41 -14.62
N PRO A 45 -10.90 14.55 -14.25
CA PRO A 45 -10.99 15.73 -15.12
C PRO A 45 -9.66 16.39 -15.45
N ARG A 46 -8.57 15.98 -14.75
CA ARG A 46 -7.22 16.50 -14.99
C ARG A 46 -6.45 15.80 -16.10
N LEU A 47 -6.95 14.69 -16.61
CA LEU A 47 -6.37 14.04 -17.78
C LEU A 47 -6.82 14.80 -19.01
N HIS A 48 -5.89 15.31 -19.77
CA HIS A 48 -6.14 16.00 -21.04
C HIS A 48 -5.12 15.55 -22.09
N THR A 49 -5.50 15.65 -23.34
CA THR A 49 -4.63 15.49 -24.50
C THR A 49 -4.89 16.63 -25.48
N TRP A 50 -4.01 16.81 -26.41
CA TRP A 50 -4.17 17.80 -27.48
C TRP A 50 -4.87 17.14 -28.67
N SER A 51 -5.81 17.86 -29.28
CA SER A 51 -6.41 17.49 -30.54
C SER A 51 -5.53 17.96 -31.71
N ASP A 52 -5.80 17.46 -32.90
CA ASP A 52 -5.12 17.91 -34.15
C ASP A 52 -5.38 19.38 -34.46
N THR A 53 -6.45 19.96 -33.88
CA THR A 53 -6.75 21.39 -33.99
C THR A 53 -5.98 22.25 -32.96
N GLY A 54 -5.19 21.64 -32.10
CA GLY A 54 -4.43 22.33 -31.04
C GLY A 54 -5.24 22.60 -29.77
N ASP A 55 -6.54 22.26 -29.76
CA ASP A 55 -7.37 22.39 -28.57
C ASP A 55 -7.10 21.25 -27.56
N SER A 56 -7.15 21.58 -26.27
CA SER A 56 -7.02 20.60 -25.21
C SER A 56 -8.30 19.77 -25.08
N LEU A 57 -8.20 18.48 -25.27
CA LEU A 57 -9.30 17.55 -25.00
C LEU A 57 -9.31 17.18 -23.52
N HIS A 58 -10.39 17.54 -22.84
CA HIS A 58 -10.57 17.22 -21.42
C HIS A 58 -11.48 16.01 -21.25
N LEU A 59 -11.06 15.06 -20.41
CA LEU A 59 -11.97 14.02 -19.95
C LEU A 59 -13.03 14.64 -19.06
N VAL A 60 -14.30 14.43 -19.42
CA VAL A 60 -15.44 14.90 -18.63
C VAL A 60 -15.56 14.03 -17.38
N GLU A 61 -15.59 14.65 -16.21
CA GLU A 61 -15.88 13.94 -14.98
C GLU A 61 -17.32 13.39 -15.06
N GLN A 62 -17.46 12.08 -15.06
CA GLN A 62 -18.77 11.46 -14.95
C GLN A 62 -19.22 11.54 -13.51
N SER A 63 -20.42 12.05 -13.31
CA SER A 63 -21.05 12.08 -11.99
C SER A 63 -21.65 10.72 -11.67
N LYS A 64 -21.52 10.28 -10.42
CA LYS A 64 -22.21 9.10 -9.92
C LYS A 64 -23.73 9.30 -10.06
N ARG A 65 -24.41 8.35 -10.71
CA ARG A 65 -25.88 8.35 -10.78
C ARG A 65 -26.48 8.17 -9.39
N LYS A 66 -27.66 8.74 -9.14
CA LYS A 66 -28.33 8.65 -7.83
C LYS A 66 -28.73 7.22 -7.47
N ASP A 67 -28.99 6.38 -8.48
CA ASP A 67 -29.39 4.98 -8.39
C ASP A 67 -28.22 3.99 -8.39
N ASP A 68 -26.97 4.47 -8.55
CA ASP A 68 -25.79 3.63 -8.48
C ASP A 68 -25.48 3.25 -7.02
N PRO A 69 -25.61 1.97 -6.60
CA PRO A 69 -25.37 1.54 -5.23
C PRO A 69 -23.87 1.48 -4.87
N GLU A 70 -22.98 1.42 -5.87
CA GLU A 70 -21.57 1.19 -5.66
C GLU A 70 -20.82 2.44 -5.16
N PRO A 71 -19.69 2.29 -4.45
CA PRO A 71 -18.89 3.42 -3.99
C PRO A 71 -18.32 4.21 -5.17
N LYS A 72 -18.16 5.52 -5.03
CA LYS A 72 -17.52 6.39 -6.04
C LYS A 72 -16.05 6.01 -6.27
N ALA A 73 -15.39 5.53 -5.23
CA ALA A 73 -13.97 5.14 -5.26
C ALA A 73 -13.72 4.01 -4.27
N LEU A 74 -12.69 3.21 -4.56
CA LEU A 74 -12.19 2.15 -3.70
C LEU A 74 -10.91 2.60 -2.99
N ALA A 75 -10.83 2.38 -1.68
CA ALA A 75 -9.58 2.44 -0.95
C ALA A 75 -8.82 1.12 -1.13
N CYS A 76 -7.51 1.21 -1.29
CA CYS A 76 -6.64 0.05 -1.47
C CYS A 76 -5.39 0.22 -0.61
N TYR A 77 -5.07 -0.80 0.18
CA TYR A 77 -3.77 -0.99 0.79
C TYR A 77 -2.86 -1.72 -0.19
N GLY A 78 -1.65 -1.21 -0.37
CA GLY A 78 -0.63 -1.88 -1.17
C GLY A 78 0.69 -1.98 -0.44
N ILE A 79 1.40 -3.05 -0.71
CA ILE A 79 2.76 -3.25 -0.25
C ILE A 79 3.64 -3.71 -1.41
N LEU A 80 4.70 -2.96 -1.68
CA LEU A 80 5.78 -3.38 -2.57
C LEU A 80 6.77 -4.16 -1.74
N LEU A 81 6.91 -5.44 -2.02
CA LEU A 81 7.79 -6.37 -1.32
C LEU A 81 9.06 -6.62 -2.11
N ARG A 82 10.17 -6.70 -1.40
CA ARG A 82 11.48 -7.06 -1.94
C ARG A 82 12.20 -8.02 -1.00
N TRP A 83 12.82 -9.05 -1.56
CA TRP A 83 13.71 -9.96 -0.80
C TRP A 83 14.72 -10.62 -1.74
N MET A 84 15.77 -11.16 -1.17
CA MET A 84 16.69 -12.01 -1.91
C MET A 84 16.11 -13.43 -1.99
N ASN A 85 16.12 -14.03 -3.18
CA ASN A 85 15.77 -15.44 -3.36
C ASN A 85 17.00 -16.34 -3.07
N ALA A 86 16.84 -17.66 -3.19
CA ALA A 86 17.92 -18.62 -2.96
C ALA A 86 19.13 -18.42 -3.88
N ASP A 87 18.90 -17.91 -5.09
CA ASP A 87 19.94 -17.66 -6.12
C ASP A 87 20.59 -16.27 -5.96
N ALA A 88 20.41 -15.61 -4.82
CA ALA A 88 20.86 -14.25 -4.53
C ALA A 88 20.37 -13.20 -5.56
N GLN A 89 19.23 -13.44 -6.18
CA GLN A 89 18.57 -12.48 -7.05
C GLN A 89 17.50 -11.71 -6.27
N LEU A 90 17.35 -10.42 -6.56
CA LEU A 90 16.32 -9.60 -5.98
C LEU A 90 14.96 -9.98 -6.58
N HIS A 91 14.06 -10.46 -5.73
CA HIS A 91 12.66 -10.67 -6.05
C HIS A 91 11.85 -9.45 -5.65
N GLU A 92 10.91 -9.04 -6.50
CA GLU A 92 10.00 -7.92 -6.26
C GLU A 92 8.58 -8.33 -6.62
N GLU A 93 7.62 -8.09 -5.73
CA GLU A 93 6.20 -8.26 -6.01
C GLU A 93 5.36 -7.20 -5.28
N VAL A 94 4.14 -6.97 -5.76
CA VAL A 94 3.17 -6.06 -5.12
C VAL A 94 1.97 -6.88 -4.67
N TRP A 95 1.56 -6.68 -3.42
CA TRP A 95 0.31 -7.22 -2.89
C TRP A 95 -0.67 -6.10 -2.62
N LEU A 96 -1.92 -6.35 -2.92
CA LEU A 96 -3.02 -5.41 -2.78
C LEU A 96 -4.17 -6.00 -1.97
N ARG A 97 -4.83 -5.17 -1.17
CA ARG A 97 -6.12 -5.47 -0.54
C ARG A 97 -7.01 -4.23 -0.62
N PHE A 98 -8.18 -4.39 -1.19
CA PHE A 98 -9.20 -3.35 -1.16
C PHE A 98 -9.90 -3.29 0.19
N VAL A 99 -10.55 -2.18 0.46
CA VAL A 99 -11.18 -1.90 1.76
C VAL A 99 -12.63 -1.51 1.54
N ASP A 100 -13.54 -2.17 2.24
CA ASP A 100 -14.92 -1.72 2.34
C ASP A 100 -15.01 -0.58 3.35
N GLY A 101 -14.90 0.65 2.84
CA GLY A 101 -14.88 1.85 3.65
C GLY A 101 -13.60 2.68 3.49
N ARG A 102 -12.96 3.05 4.60
CA ARG A 102 -11.78 3.93 4.63
C ARG A 102 -10.62 3.32 5.40
N PRO A 103 -9.37 3.72 5.09
CA PRO A 103 -8.21 3.36 5.89
C PRO A 103 -8.35 3.83 7.35
N VAL A 104 -8.21 2.88 8.28
CA VAL A 104 -8.20 3.12 9.73
C VAL A 104 -7.29 2.11 10.41
N SER A 105 -6.97 2.33 11.70
CA SER A 105 -6.04 1.48 12.45
C SER A 105 -6.40 -0.01 12.48
N ALA A 106 -7.70 -0.36 12.58
CA ALA A 106 -8.17 -1.75 12.58
C ALA A 106 -7.90 -2.42 11.22
N ILE A 107 -8.20 -1.74 10.11
CA ILE A 107 -7.90 -2.21 8.76
C ILE A 107 -6.38 -2.35 8.54
N THR A 108 -5.59 -1.41 9.04
CA THR A 108 -4.12 -1.51 8.99
C THR A 108 -3.63 -2.78 9.69
N ILE A 109 -4.18 -3.12 10.85
CA ILE A 109 -3.84 -4.34 11.58
C ILE A 109 -4.21 -5.58 10.78
N GLN A 110 -5.43 -5.68 10.24
CA GLN A 110 -5.87 -6.80 9.39
C GLN A 110 -4.96 -6.98 8.18
N PHE A 111 -4.58 -5.88 7.53
CA PHE A 111 -3.65 -5.91 6.41
C PHE A 111 -2.27 -6.47 6.80
N LEU A 112 -1.73 -6.05 7.95
CA LEU A 112 -0.45 -6.54 8.46
C LEU A 112 -0.51 -8.03 8.83
N GLU A 113 -1.59 -8.50 9.45
CA GLU A 113 -1.83 -9.92 9.77
C GLU A 113 -1.83 -10.76 8.50
N TRP A 114 -2.59 -10.33 7.49
CA TRP A 114 -2.62 -10.98 6.19
C TRP A 114 -1.23 -11.02 5.52
N CYS A 115 -0.47 -9.91 5.55
CA CYS A 115 0.90 -9.88 5.04
C CYS A 115 1.80 -10.88 5.77
N CYS A 116 1.71 -10.96 7.11
CA CYS A 116 2.50 -11.90 7.91
C CYS A 116 2.19 -13.34 7.54
N THR A 117 0.91 -13.71 7.40
CA THR A 117 0.49 -15.06 7.00
C THR A 117 1.06 -15.44 5.63
N LYS A 118 0.95 -14.56 4.64
CA LYS A 118 1.50 -14.81 3.29
C LYS A 118 3.03 -14.88 3.28
N LEU A 119 3.71 -14.05 4.06
CA LEU A 119 5.17 -14.06 4.15
C LEU A 119 5.68 -15.31 4.89
N GLU A 120 4.99 -15.76 5.92
CA GLU A 120 5.33 -17.01 6.62
C GLU A 120 5.23 -18.22 5.68
N ALA A 121 4.17 -18.29 4.87
CA ALA A 121 4.01 -19.32 3.83
C ALA A 121 5.14 -19.30 2.78
N LYS A 122 5.80 -18.14 2.57
CA LYS A 122 7.00 -17.99 1.73
C LYS A 122 8.32 -18.22 2.49
N GLY A 123 8.27 -18.71 3.73
CA GLY A 123 9.45 -18.97 4.57
C GLY A 123 10.12 -17.72 5.14
N LYS A 124 9.45 -16.55 5.09
CA LYS A 124 10.00 -15.32 5.66
C LYS A 124 9.73 -15.25 7.17
N ARG A 125 10.67 -14.68 7.90
CA ARG A 125 10.63 -14.56 9.38
C ARG A 125 10.57 -13.12 9.86
N VAL A 126 10.95 -12.17 9.00
CA VAL A 126 10.96 -10.74 9.33
C VAL A 126 10.42 -9.94 8.16
N LEU A 127 9.51 -9.03 8.45
CA LEU A 127 9.06 -7.96 7.55
C LEU A 127 9.64 -6.63 8.04
N ALA A 128 10.63 -6.11 7.32
CA ALA A 128 11.11 -4.74 7.49
C ALA A 128 10.15 -3.80 6.76
N MET A 129 9.20 -3.21 7.49
CA MET A 129 8.13 -2.38 6.96
C MET A 129 8.54 -0.91 6.94
N VAL A 130 8.57 -0.32 5.75
CA VAL A 130 8.77 1.12 5.53
C VAL A 130 7.43 1.74 5.16
N TRP A 131 6.99 2.74 5.91
CA TRP A 131 5.72 3.43 5.70
C TRP A 131 5.78 4.89 6.12
N ASP A 132 4.78 5.65 5.75
CA ASP A 132 4.66 7.05 6.11
C ASP A 132 4.15 7.25 7.55
N ASN A 133 3.90 8.50 7.91
CA ASN A 133 3.39 8.89 9.22
C ASN A 133 1.88 9.16 9.20
N ALA A 134 1.10 8.43 8.38
CA ALA A 134 -0.36 8.53 8.43
C ALA A 134 -0.88 8.24 9.85
N SER A 135 -1.95 8.91 10.26
CA SER A 135 -2.45 8.84 11.64
C SER A 135 -2.80 7.41 12.08
N TRP A 136 -3.29 6.59 11.16
CA TRP A 136 -3.59 5.18 11.42
C TRP A 136 -2.35 4.31 11.54
N HIS A 137 -1.21 4.63 10.87
CA HIS A 137 0.07 3.93 11.02
C HIS A 137 0.72 4.21 12.38
N ILE A 138 0.68 5.46 12.83
CA ILE A 138 1.32 5.88 14.10
C ILE A 138 0.37 5.81 15.30
N SER A 139 -0.84 5.30 15.14
CA SER A 139 -1.85 5.23 16.20
C SER A 139 -1.37 4.39 17.40
N LYS A 140 -1.94 4.67 18.58
CA LYS A 140 -1.66 3.88 19.77
C LYS A 140 -2.08 2.42 19.61
N ALA A 141 -3.17 2.17 18.86
CA ALA A 141 -3.69 0.83 18.58
C ALA A 141 -2.68 0.00 17.77
N VAL A 142 -2.22 0.52 16.63
CA VAL A 142 -1.24 -0.17 15.77
C VAL A 142 0.09 -0.38 16.50
N ARG A 143 0.59 0.62 17.23
CA ARG A 143 1.83 0.47 18.00
C ARG A 143 1.72 -0.56 19.13
N ARG A 144 0.57 -0.66 19.79
CA ARG A 144 0.31 -1.68 20.82
C ARG A 144 0.26 -3.05 20.18
N TRP A 145 -0.48 -3.21 19.10
CA TRP A 145 -0.60 -4.44 18.35
C TRP A 145 0.77 -4.95 17.85
N LEU A 146 1.59 -4.09 17.22
CA LEU A 146 2.95 -4.44 16.76
C LEU A 146 3.82 -4.99 17.90
N ARG A 147 3.78 -4.37 19.08
CA ARG A 147 4.54 -4.86 20.25
C ARG A 147 4.05 -6.22 20.72
N GLN A 148 2.72 -6.41 20.78
CA GLN A 148 2.10 -7.66 21.21
C GLN A 148 2.38 -8.78 20.20
N HIS A 149 2.14 -8.54 18.92
CA HIS A 149 2.42 -9.45 17.81
C HIS A 149 3.88 -9.93 17.83
N ASN A 150 4.84 -9.00 17.88
CA ASN A 150 6.26 -9.35 17.91
C ASN A 150 6.67 -10.15 19.17
N ARG A 151 6.01 -9.92 20.32
CA ARG A 151 6.22 -10.75 21.52
C ARG A 151 5.69 -12.16 21.34
N GLN A 152 4.48 -12.31 20.76
CA GLN A 152 3.87 -13.59 20.49
C GLN A 152 4.71 -14.41 19.50
N VAL A 153 5.12 -13.82 18.39
CA VAL A 153 6.02 -14.46 17.40
C VAL A 153 7.33 -14.90 18.05
N LYS A 154 7.93 -14.05 18.91
CA LYS A 154 9.16 -14.43 19.63
C LYS A 154 8.94 -15.59 20.60
N ALA A 155 7.83 -15.61 21.34
CA ALA A 155 7.52 -16.67 22.29
C ALA A 155 7.17 -18.00 21.60
N ALA A 156 6.43 -17.95 20.49
CA ALA A 156 6.04 -19.10 19.71
C ALA A 156 7.20 -19.74 18.90
N GLY A 157 8.25 -18.97 18.60
CA GLY A 157 9.36 -19.41 17.77
C GLY A 157 9.03 -19.54 16.28
N HIS A 158 7.82 -19.18 15.85
CA HIS A 158 7.37 -19.15 14.45
C HIS A 158 6.57 -17.88 14.17
N GLY A 159 6.21 -17.62 12.89
CA GLY A 159 5.56 -16.39 12.45
C GLY A 159 6.55 -15.35 11.93
N VAL A 160 6.03 -14.19 11.53
CA VAL A 160 6.78 -13.10 10.92
C VAL A 160 6.82 -11.89 11.87
N ARG A 161 8.01 -11.49 12.31
CA ARG A 161 8.19 -10.26 13.09
C ARG A 161 8.16 -9.03 12.19
N ILE A 162 7.55 -7.95 12.65
CA ILE A 162 7.50 -6.68 11.92
C ILE A 162 8.44 -5.66 12.54
N LEU A 163 9.36 -5.13 11.73
CA LEU A 163 10.26 -4.01 12.08
C LEU A 163 9.77 -2.75 11.38
N ALA A 164 9.04 -1.91 12.09
CA ALA A 164 8.48 -0.67 11.53
C ALA A 164 9.57 0.41 11.39
N CYS A 165 9.69 1.00 10.21
CA CYS A 165 10.54 2.12 9.89
C CYS A 165 9.69 3.23 9.26
N TYR A 166 9.57 4.35 9.96
CA TYR A 166 8.80 5.48 9.48
C TYR A 166 9.64 6.39 8.59
N LEU A 167 9.08 6.81 7.47
CA LEU A 167 9.68 7.79 6.57
C LEU A 167 9.65 9.18 7.19
N PRO A 168 10.56 10.09 6.78
CA PRO A 168 10.45 11.49 7.13
C PRO A 168 9.10 12.07 6.69
N VAL A 169 8.56 13.00 7.47
CA VAL A 169 7.30 13.68 7.13
C VAL A 169 7.42 14.39 5.79
N LYS A 170 6.38 14.28 4.95
CA LYS A 170 6.32 14.89 3.61
C LYS A 170 7.43 14.41 2.66
N SER A 171 7.82 13.14 2.74
CA SER A 171 8.87 12.56 1.88
C SER A 171 8.35 11.36 1.07
N PRO A 172 7.26 11.48 0.28
CA PRO A 172 6.68 10.38 -0.49
C PRO A 172 7.67 9.81 -1.52
N TRP A 173 8.58 10.64 -2.06
CA TRP A 173 9.63 10.17 -2.99
C TRP A 173 10.58 9.12 -2.41
N LEU A 174 10.57 8.93 -1.08
CA LEU A 174 11.33 7.86 -0.42
C LEU A 174 10.57 6.54 -0.37
N ASN A 175 9.30 6.51 -0.81
CA ASN A 175 8.47 5.31 -0.89
C ASN A 175 8.36 4.81 -2.35
N PRO A 176 9.06 3.72 -2.72
CA PRO A 176 9.09 3.22 -4.10
C PRO A 176 7.75 2.72 -4.65
N ILE A 177 6.73 2.54 -3.83
CA ILE A 177 5.39 2.15 -4.30
C ILE A 177 4.67 3.32 -4.98
N GLU A 178 4.96 4.57 -4.61
CA GLU A 178 4.30 5.76 -5.14
C GLU A 178 4.39 5.89 -6.68
N PRO A 179 5.55 5.73 -7.32
CA PRO A 179 5.64 5.73 -8.78
C PRO A 179 4.81 4.62 -9.42
N LYS A 180 4.69 3.44 -8.77
CA LYS A 180 3.88 2.32 -9.28
C LYS A 180 2.39 2.66 -9.30
N TRP A 181 1.90 3.40 -8.30
CA TRP A 181 0.52 3.93 -8.30
C TRP A 181 0.25 4.82 -9.51
N LEU A 182 1.19 5.71 -9.83
CA LEU A 182 1.05 6.62 -10.97
C LEU A 182 0.97 5.86 -12.31
N HIS A 183 1.82 4.85 -12.50
CA HIS A 183 1.81 4.02 -13.69
C HIS A 183 0.51 3.20 -13.80
N ALA A 184 0.08 2.58 -12.70
CA ALA A 184 -1.15 1.81 -12.68
C ALA A 184 -2.37 2.69 -12.99
N LYS A 185 -2.43 3.90 -12.43
CA LYS A 185 -3.54 4.84 -12.67
C LYS A 185 -3.75 5.15 -14.15
N ARG A 186 -2.67 5.27 -14.92
CA ARG A 186 -2.74 5.52 -16.37
C ARG A 186 -3.30 4.33 -17.17
N ARG A 187 -3.18 3.10 -16.64
CA ARG A 187 -3.64 1.87 -17.29
C ARG A 187 -5.05 1.47 -16.87
N THR A 188 -5.53 1.91 -15.73
CA THR A 188 -6.83 1.52 -15.16
C THR A 188 -7.93 2.52 -15.43
N VAL A 189 -7.61 3.74 -15.89
CA VAL A 189 -8.61 4.76 -16.25
C VAL A 189 -9.42 4.31 -17.46
N GLU A 190 -10.75 4.39 -17.35
CA GLU A 190 -11.68 4.19 -18.47
C GLU A 190 -12.23 5.55 -18.90
N PRO A 191 -11.76 6.13 -20.03
CA PRO A 191 -12.18 7.49 -20.41
C PRO A 191 -13.61 7.54 -20.95
N ASN A 192 -14.14 6.42 -21.46
CA ASN A 192 -15.41 6.38 -22.17
C ASN A 192 -16.57 5.73 -21.40
N GLY A 193 -16.35 5.34 -20.15
CA GLY A 193 -17.35 4.62 -19.37
C GLY A 193 -17.08 4.66 -17.88
N THR A 194 -18.06 4.16 -17.13
CA THR A 194 -17.94 3.95 -15.69
C THR A 194 -17.68 2.49 -15.41
N LEU A 195 -16.61 2.17 -14.69
CA LEU A 195 -16.35 0.81 -14.23
C LEU A 195 -17.21 0.48 -13.02
N SER A 196 -17.60 -0.77 -12.85
CA SER A 196 -18.05 -1.27 -11.56
C SER A 196 -16.90 -1.29 -10.55
N ALA A 197 -17.21 -1.36 -9.26
CA ALA A 197 -16.18 -1.47 -8.22
C ALA A 197 -15.32 -2.73 -8.42
N HIS A 198 -15.96 -3.84 -8.79
CA HIS A 198 -15.30 -5.12 -9.03
C HIS A 198 -14.37 -5.06 -10.25
N GLU A 199 -14.85 -4.57 -11.39
CA GLU A 199 -14.03 -4.41 -12.61
C GLU A 199 -12.83 -3.49 -12.38
N LEU A 200 -13.02 -2.41 -11.61
CA LEU A 200 -11.91 -1.52 -11.25
C LEU A 200 -10.87 -2.25 -10.42
N ALA A 201 -11.29 -3.01 -9.40
CA ALA A 201 -10.38 -3.79 -8.56
C ALA A 201 -9.61 -4.84 -9.37
N ASP A 202 -10.30 -5.57 -10.25
CA ASP A 202 -9.69 -6.57 -11.14
C ASP A 202 -8.64 -5.94 -12.07
N ARG A 203 -8.96 -4.81 -12.70
CA ARG A 203 -8.01 -4.09 -13.58
C ARG A 203 -6.77 -3.62 -12.82
N ILE A 204 -6.96 -3.15 -11.58
CA ILE A 204 -5.84 -2.74 -10.74
C ILE A 204 -4.99 -3.96 -10.40
N CYS A 205 -5.57 -5.05 -9.92
CA CYS A 205 -4.85 -6.28 -9.61
C CYS A 205 -4.09 -6.83 -10.82
N ALA A 206 -4.74 -6.89 -11.98
CA ALA A 206 -4.10 -7.32 -13.24
C ALA A 206 -2.91 -6.43 -13.63
N THR A 207 -3.01 -5.11 -13.40
CA THR A 207 -1.91 -4.17 -13.68
C THR A 207 -0.68 -4.42 -12.79
N PHE A 208 -0.90 -4.88 -11.55
CA PHE A 208 0.17 -5.21 -10.61
C PHE A 208 0.58 -6.69 -10.66
N GLY A 209 -0.12 -7.53 -11.41
CA GLY A 209 0.12 -8.97 -11.50
C GLY A 209 -0.15 -9.70 -10.18
N CYS A 210 -1.11 -9.23 -9.39
CA CYS A 210 -1.52 -9.84 -8.13
C CYS A 210 -2.95 -10.37 -8.19
N ALA A 211 -3.31 -11.28 -7.27
CA ALA A 211 -4.67 -11.77 -7.13
C ALA A 211 -5.58 -10.68 -6.53
N HIS A 212 -6.84 -10.67 -6.96
CA HIS A 212 -7.90 -9.93 -6.28
C HIS A 212 -8.39 -10.77 -5.10
N GLU A 213 -8.02 -10.36 -3.92
CA GLU A 213 -8.37 -11.00 -2.65
C GLU A 213 -9.63 -10.34 -2.07
N ASP A 214 -10.30 -11.01 -1.13
CA ASP A 214 -11.46 -10.44 -0.43
C ASP A 214 -11.14 -9.09 0.21
N HIS A 215 -12.11 -8.18 0.23
CA HIS A 215 -11.91 -6.86 0.81
C HIS A 215 -11.69 -6.92 2.32
N LEU A 216 -10.85 -6.02 2.82
CA LEU A 216 -10.75 -5.77 4.26
C LEU A 216 -11.97 -4.98 4.71
N SER A 217 -12.60 -5.40 5.80
CA SER A 217 -13.78 -4.74 6.35
C SER A 217 -13.73 -4.70 7.87
N ILE A 218 -14.40 -3.71 8.44
CA ILE A 218 -14.65 -3.67 9.89
C ILE A 218 -15.99 -4.33 10.13
N SER A 219 -16.04 -5.36 10.98
CA SER A 219 -17.30 -5.90 11.46
C SER A 219 -18.10 -4.80 12.17
N LYS A 220 -19.43 -4.80 12.00
CA LYS A 220 -20.29 -3.79 12.63
C LYS A 220 -20.26 -3.83 14.17
N GLU A 221 -19.65 -4.85 14.74
CA GLU A 221 -19.47 -5.03 16.19
C GLU A 221 -18.27 -4.25 16.76
N ASP A 222 -17.35 -3.77 15.91
CA ASP A 222 -16.13 -3.04 16.29
C ASP A 222 -16.20 -1.53 15.96
N SER A 223 -17.39 -0.99 15.72
CA SER A 223 -17.60 0.41 15.30
C SER A 223 -17.99 1.32 16.46
#